data_f9c721c8a6df1ca932bf10077491866e
#
_entry.id   f9c721c8a6df1ca932bf10077491866e
#
_cell.length_a   1.000
_cell.length_b   1.000
_cell.length_c   1.000
_cell.angle_alpha   90.00
_cell.angle_beta   90.00
_cell.angle_gamma   90.00
#
_symmetry.space_group_name_H-M   'P 1'
#
loop_
_entity.id
_entity.type
_entity.pdbx_description
1 polymer ?
#
loop_
_entity_poly.entity_id
_entity_poly.type
_entity_poly.pdbx_seq_one_letter_code
_entity_poly.pdbx_strand_id
1 'polypeptide(L)'
;AKAAQKAAEIARQTAIAAYKAAVAAAKAVAAAIKVIAAAMKALVAAIAAGGWVAVVVVVVICLVALIACSCFGIFFSSEDTGSEKTMRQVIQEINLDYQNELDAIKDSVVYDALEMSGSRAVWPEVLSVYAVKTTSDPDNPQEVATITPEKEQLLKELFWEMNEITHRTETRTETVIVETDDGNGNILEEETQETITTLYITVSHKTADEMAAQYGFNEDQKQQLAELLAQDSSMWAAVLYGIYGVDDQIVAVALSQVGNVGGEPYWSWYGFGSRVEWCACFVSWCANECGYIDTGVIPKFAGCVNGVQWFRERGQWADNSMEPSPGMIIFFDWDNKGSSGPQDGQADHVGIVQKVENGIVYTIEGNSGDSCRVNQYPVGYYEILGYGVPNP
;
A
#
# COMPACT_ATOMS: atom_id res chain seq x y z
N ALA A 1 53.40 7.22 7.97
CA ALA A 1 53.41 6.59 9.30
C ALA A 1 52.20 7.03 10.15
N LYS A 2 51.96 8.35 10.35
CA LYS A 2 50.85 8.83 11.20
C LYS A 2 49.44 8.45 10.67
N ALA A 3 49.20 8.45 9.36
CA ALA A 3 47.91 8.07 8.77
C ALA A 3 47.64 6.56 8.95
N ALA A 4 48.62 5.71 8.79
CA ALA A 4 48.49 4.27 9.00
C ALA A 4 48.23 3.92 10.48
N GLN A 5 48.85 4.66 11.40
CA GLN A 5 48.62 4.49 12.84
C GLN A 5 47.16 4.90 13.21
N LYS A 6 46.66 5.99 12.65
CA LYS A 6 45.29 6.44 12.90
C LYS A 6 44.27 5.45 12.33
N ALA A 7 44.51 4.90 11.12
CA ALA A 7 43.65 3.87 10.53
C ALA A 7 43.65 2.56 11.35
N ALA A 8 44.81 2.13 11.87
CA ALA A 8 44.90 0.95 12.74
C ALA A 8 44.17 1.17 14.09
N GLU A 9 44.24 2.37 14.65
CA GLU A 9 43.54 2.69 15.89
C GLU A 9 42.00 2.72 15.69
N ILE A 10 41.52 3.29 14.58
CA ILE A 10 40.08 3.28 14.21
C ILE A 10 39.61 1.83 13.99
N ALA A 11 40.34 1.01 13.26
CA ALA A 11 40.03 -0.39 13.06
C ALA A 11 39.94 -1.18 14.37
N ARG A 12 40.84 -0.89 15.30
CA ARG A 12 40.84 -1.51 16.62
C ARG A 12 39.64 -1.07 17.46
N GLN A 13 39.28 0.21 17.43
CA GLN A 13 38.11 0.74 18.16
C GLN A 13 36.81 0.17 17.58
N THR A 14 36.72 0.05 16.26
CA THR A 14 35.57 -0.56 15.56
C THR A 14 35.42 -2.05 15.93
N ALA A 15 36.53 -2.79 15.95
CA ALA A 15 36.52 -4.19 16.37
C ALA A 15 36.11 -4.37 17.85
N ILE A 16 36.56 -3.46 18.74
CA ILE A 16 36.15 -3.47 20.16
C ILE A 16 34.65 -3.11 20.30
N ALA A 17 34.14 -2.16 19.51
CA ALA A 17 32.73 -1.79 19.51
C ALA A 17 31.84 -2.94 18.98
N ALA A 18 32.25 -3.57 17.89
CA ALA A 18 31.54 -4.75 17.32
C ALA A 18 31.56 -5.93 18.32
N TYR A 19 32.70 -6.19 18.99
CA TYR A 19 32.73 -7.21 20.04
C TYR A 19 31.84 -6.89 21.22
N LYS A 20 31.78 -5.64 21.67
CA LYS A 20 30.86 -5.22 22.74
C LYS A 20 29.41 -5.33 22.34
N ALA A 21 29.07 -4.98 21.09
CA ALA A 21 27.71 -5.14 20.55
C ALA A 21 27.33 -6.61 20.46
N ALA A 22 28.22 -7.48 19.96
CA ALA A 22 27.98 -8.92 19.92
C ALA A 22 27.81 -9.54 21.33
N VAL A 23 28.58 -9.11 22.30
CA VAL A 23 28.43 -9.54 23.70
C VAL A 23 27.13 -9.02 24.31
N ALA A 24 26.69 -7.79 23.98
CA ALA A 24 25.39 -7.24 24.42
C ALA A 24 24.25 -8.01 23.82
N ALA A 25 24.30 -8.30 22.51
CA ALA A 25 23.31 -9.13 21.81
C ALA A 25 23.24 -10.56 22.40
N ALA A 26 24.38 -11.19 22.64
CA ALA A 26 24.42 -12.51 23.30
C ALA A 26 23.82 -12.48 24.71
N LYS A 27 24.04 -11.42 25.48
CA LYS A 27 23.41 -11.23 26.80
C LYS A 27 21.91 -11.02 26.70
N ALA A 28 21.45 -10.26 25.70
CA ALA A 28 20.02 -10.04 25.44
C ALA A 28 19.33 -11.36 25.05
N VAL A 29 19.94 -12.15 24.17
CA VAL A 29 19.47 -13.48 23.80
C VAL A 29 19.43 -14.42 25.01
N ALA A 30 20.46 -14.43 25.84
CA ALA A 30 20.48 -15.24 27.06
C ALA A 30 19.41 -14.79 28.08
N ALA A 31 19.13 -13.50 28.17
CA ALA A 31 18.04 -12.97 29.00
C ALA A 31 16.66 -13.39 28.43
N ALA A 32 16.46 -13.29 27.12
CA ALA A 32 15.24 -13.74 26.43
C ALA A 32 15.00 -15.24 26.63
N ILE A 33 16.05 -16.08 26.51
CA ILE A 33 15.96 -17.53 26.77
C ILE A 33 15.51 -17.80 28.21
N LYS A 34 16.02 -17.03 29.18
CA LYS A 34 15.59 -17.18 30.59
C LYS A 34 14.12 -16.80 30.79
N VAL A 35 13.65 -15.74 30.15
CA VAL A 35 12.24 -15.33 30.19
C VAL A 35 11.34 -16.38 29.53
N ILE A 36 11.74 -16.91 28.36
CA ILE A 36 11.03 -17.99 27.68
C ILE A 36 10.99 -19.25 28.55
N ALA A 37 12.10 -19.63 29.18
CA ALA A 37 12.13 -20.79 30.06
C ALA A 37 11.25 -20.62 31.32
N ALA A 38 11.18 -19.41 31.86
CA ALA A 38 10.29 -19.09 32.96
C ALA A 38 8.81 -19.12 32.52
N ALA A 39 8.49 -18.56 31.35
CA ALA A 39 7.16 -18.58 30.76
C ALA A 39 6.71 -20.02 30.44
N MET A 40 7.60 -20.87 29.90
CA MET A 40 7.33 -22.28 29.68
C MET A 40 7.00 -23.04 30.98
N LYS A 41 7.75 -22.77 32.06
CA LYS A 41 7.44 -23.35 33.37
C LYS A 41 6.07 -22.90 33.89
N ALA A 42 5.75 -21.61 33.75
CA ALA A 42 4.44 -21.05 34.11
C ALA A 42 3.31 -21.67 33.27
N LEU A 43 3.55 -21.87 31.96
CA LEU A 43 2.60 -22.55 31.08
C LEU A 43 2.30 -23.98 31.48
N VAL A 44 3.35 -24.76 31.78
CA VAL A 44 3.20 -26.15 32.23
C VAL A 44 2.40 -26.20 33.53
N ALA A 45 2.68 -25.27 34.48
CA ALA A 45 1.93 -25.18 35.72
C ALA A 45 0.46 -24.76 35.52
N ALA A 46 0.19 -23.84 34.58
CA ALA A 46 -1.16 -23.38 34.26
C ALA A 46 -1.98 -24.45 33.50
N ILE A 47 -1.37 -25.23 32.61
CA ILE A 47 -1.98 -26.37 31.94
C ILE A 47 -2.34 -27.44 32.97
N ALA A 48 -1.45 -27.72 33.94
CA ALA A 48 -1.67 -28.68 35.01
C ALA A 48 -2.81 -28.22 35.94
N ALA A 49 -3.08 -26.92 36.07
CA ALA A 49 -4.18 -26.36 36.84
C ALA A 49 -5.52 -26.29 36.08
N GLY A 50 -5.59 -26.73 34.81
CA GLY A 50 -6.82 -26.83 34.02
C GLY A 50 -7.33 -25.51 33.41
N GLY A 51 -6.48 -24.49 33.28
CA GLY A 51 -6.89 -23.17 32.78
C GLY A 51 -6.56 -22.93 31.29
N TRP A 52 -7.51 -23.15 30.37
CA TRP A 52 -7.33 -22.84 28.94
C TRP A 52 -7.03 -21.34 28.66
N VAL A 53 -7.55 -20.44 29.52
CA VAL A 53 -7.31 -19.00 29.44
C VAL A 53 -5.81 -18.68 29.64
N ALA A 54 -5.14 -19.39 30.57
CA ALA A 54 -3.70 -19.22 30.77
C ALA A 54 -2.87 -19.68 29.55
N VAL A 55 -3.35 -20.69 28.82
CA VAL A 55 -2.70 -21.13 27.57
C VAL A 55 -2.78 -20.03 26.51
N VAL A 56 -3.95 -19.42 26.33
CA VAL A 56 -4.14 -18.29 25.39
C VAL A 56 -3.25 -17.11 25.77
N VAL A 57 -3.22 -16.73 27.05
CA VAL A 57 -2.36 -15.61 27.53
C VAL A 57 -0.89 -15.91 27.26
N VAL A 58 -0.41 -17.13 27.49
CA VAL A 58 1.01 -17.47 27.22
C VAL A 58 1.29 -17.55 25.74
N VAL A 59 0.38 -18.04 24.89
CA VAL A 59 0.53 -18.01 23.43
C VAL A 59 0.62 -16.56 22.95
N VAL A 60 -0.22 -15.67 23.45
CA VAL A 60 -0.15 -14.23 23.12
C VAL A 60 1.18 -13.61 23.58
N ILE A 61 1.64 -13.92 24.81
CA ILE A 61 2.94 -13.45 25.31
C ILE A 61 4.10 -14.00 24.45
N CYS A 62 4.05 -15.26 24.02
CA CYS A 62 5.06 -15.85 23.16
C CYS A 62 5.05 -15.22 21.75
N LEU A 63 3.87 -14.93 21.19
CA LEU A 63 3.74 -14.23 19.91
C LEU A 63 4.30 -12.80 19.99
N VAL A 64 3.95 -12.06 21.04
CA VAL A 64 4.50 -10.72 21.29
C VAL A 64 6.01 -10.76 21.48
N ALA A 65 6.54 -11.76 22.21
CA ALA A 65 7.98 -11.92 22.40
C ALA A 65 8.70 -12.31 21.08
N LEU A 66 8.07 -13.13 20.23
CA LEU A 66 8.61 -13.47 18.90
C LEU A 66 8.65 -12.25 18.00
N ILE A 67 7.62 -11.42 18.00
CA ILE A 67 7.58 -10.16 17.26
C ILE A 67 8.65 -9.20 17.78
N ALA A 68 8.75 -9.03 19.10
CA ALA A 68 9.72 -8.13 19.75
C ALA A 68 11.20 -8.58 19.56
N CYS A 69 11.44 -9.88 19.35
CA CYS A 69 12.78 -10.43 19.11
C CYS A 69 13.12 -10.57 17.61
N SER A 70 12.17 -10.32 16.72
CA SER A 70 12.41 -10.27 15.28
C SER A 70 12.99 -8.92 14.87
N CYS A 71 13.71 -8.88 13.77
CA CYS A 71 14.13 -7.60 13.16
C CYS A 71 12.94 -6.70 12.82
N PHE A 72 11.73 -7.26 12.80
CA PHE A 72 10.46 -6.57 12.58
C PHE A 72 9.95 -5.85 13.84
N GLY A 73 10.35 -6.28 15.04
CA GLY A 73 9.97 -5.66 16.33
C GLY A 73 10.37 -4.19 16.42
N ILE A 74 11.36 -3.77 15.64
CA ILE A 74 11.80 -2.37 15.55
C ILE A 74 10.71 -1.42 15.06
N PHE A 75 9.70 -1.92 14.31
CA PHE A 75 8.60 -1.09 13.80
C PHE A 75 7.40 -1.00 14.75
N PHE A 76 7.28 -1.92 15.74
CA PHE A 76 6.10 -2.00 16.61
C PHE A 76 6.25 -1.27 17.95
N SER A 77 7.46 -0.83 18.30
CA SER A 77 7.70 -0.18 19.59
C SER A 77 7.23 1.28 19.68
N SER A 78 6.70 1.85 18.60
CA SER A 78 6.51 3.29 18.45
C SER A 78 5.17 3.86 18.91
N GLU A 79 4.19 3.05 19.30
CA GLU A 79 2.84 3.57 19.60
C GLU A 79 2.77 4.39 20.91
N ASP A 80 3.81 4.37 21.76
CA ASP A 80 3.76 5.00 23.09
C ASP A 80 5.03 5.76 23.52
N THR A 81 5.93 6.11 22.57
CA THR A 81 7.25 6.69 22.89
C THR A 81 7.28 8.22 22.98
N GLY A 82 6.13 8.90 22.92
CA GLY A 82 6.06 10.37 23.02
C GLY A 82 6.62 11.11 21.81
N SER A 83 6.77 10.45 20.66
CA SER A 83 7.07 11.11 19.40
C SER A 83 5.86 11.92 18.92
N GLU A 84 6.08 13.08 18.28
CA GLU A 84 5.00 13.93 17.76
C GLU A 84 4.21 13.25 16.64
N LYS A 85 4.83 12.30 15.90
CA LYS A 85 4.22 11.53 14.80
C LYS A 85 4.54 10.04 14.89
N THR A 86 3.61 9.22 14.41
CA THR A 86 3.82 7.79 14.21
C THR A 86 4.39 7.52 12.80
N MET A 87 5.03 6.35 12.61
CA MET A 87 5.50 5.89 11.28
C MET A 87 4.34 5.93 10.26
N ARG A 88 3.15 5.51 10.65
CA ARG A 88 1.95 5.52 9.82
C ARG A 88 1.56 6.93 9.34
N GLN A 89 1.59 7.91 10.23
CA GLN A 89 1.29 9.30 9.86
C GLN A 89 2.29 9.84 8.85
N VAL A 90 3.59 9.54 9.02
CA VAL A 90 4.62 9.94 8.05
C VAL A 90 4.41 9.27 6.69
N ILE A 91 4.07 7.97 6.67
CA ILE A 91 3.74 7.25 5.43
C ILE A 91 2.52 7.88 4.74
N GLN A 92 1.48 8.24 5.48
CA GLN A 92 0.29 8.91 4.92
C GLN A 92 0.63 10.28 4.32
N GLU A 93 1.48 11.06 4.98
CA GLU A 93 1.95 12.35 4.45
C GLU A 93 2.75 12.17 3.14
N ILE A 94 3.67 11.20 3.10
CA ILE A 94 4.46 10.89 1.90
C ILE A 94 3.56 10.42 0.75
N ASN A 95 2.56 9.59 1.04
CA ASN A 95 1.58 9.17 0.04
C ASN A 95 0.78 10.35 -0.53
N LEU A 96 0.41 11.30 0.34
CA LEU A 96 -0.28 12.52 -0.08
C LEU A 96 0.64 13.41 -0.92
N ASP A 97 1.89 13.60 -0.53
CA ASP A 97 2.88 14.37 -1.29
C ASP A 97 3.08 13.77 -2.69
N TYR A 98 3.18 12.44 -2.78
CA TYR A 98 3.29 11.72 -4.05
C TYR A 98 2.04 11.89 -4.93
N GLN A 99 0.85 11.83 -4.34
CA GLN A 99 -0.39 12.04 -5.07
C GLN A 99 -0.52 13.50 -5.56
N ASN A 100 -0.14 14.45 -4.73
CA ASN A 100 -0.13 15.88 -5.11
C ASN A 100 0.82 16.14 -6.28
N GLU A 101 1.98 15.47 -6.34
CA GLU A 101 2.91 15.59 -7.46
C GLU A 101 2.30 15.06 -8.76
N LEU A 102 1.63 13.89 -8.73
CA LEU A 102 0.91 13.35 -9.88
C LEU A 102 -0.21 14.30 -10.35
N ASP A 103 -0.98 14.84 -9.43
CA ASP A 103 -2.08 15.75 -9.76
C ASP A 103 -1.55 17.11 -10.28
N ALA A 104 -0.45 17.62 -9.72
CA ALA A 104 0.22 18.82 -10.22
C ALA A 104 0.72 18.66 -11.67
N ILE A 105 1.24 17.48 -12.04
CA ILE A 105 1.61 17.17 -13.42
C ILE A 105 0.36 17.22 -14.32
N LYS A 106 -0.72 16.56 -13.94
CA LYS A 106 -1.98 16.54 -14.70
C LYS A 106 -2.54 17.94 -14.89
N ASP A 107 -2.52 18.76 -13.84
CA ASP A 107 -3.05 20.14 -13.88
C ASP A 107 -2.14 21.11 -14.64
N SER A 108 -0.86 20.79 -14.82
CA SER A 108 0.11 21.65 -15.52
C SER A 108 -0.02 21.62 -17.03
N VAL A 109 -0.75 20.65 -17.59
CA VAL A 109 -0.84 20.40 -19.03
C VAL A 109 -2.30 20.28 -19.45
N VAL A 110 -2.64 20.88 -20.61
CA VAL A 110 -3.94 20.63 -21.26
C VAL A 110 -3.81 19.39 -22.13
N TYR A 111 -4.62 18.38 -21.92
CA TYR A 111 -4.62 17.14 -22.67
C TYR A 111 -6.04 16.62 -22.92
N ASP A 112 -6.19 15.85 -23.97
CA ASP A 112 -7.44 15.19 -24.35
C ASP A 112 -7.48 13.73 -23.85
N ALA A 113 -6.29 13.10 -23.73
CA ALA A 113 -6.13 11.74 -23.25
C ALA A 113 -5.00 11.62 -22.22
N LEU A 114 -5.14 10.72 -21.26
CA LEU A 114 -4.14 10.41 -20.24
C LEU A 114 -3.76 8.93 -20.31
N GLU A 115 -2.46 8.68 -20.42
CA GLU A 115 -1.90 7.33 -20.29
C GLU A 115 -0.86 7.30 -19.16
N MET A 116 -1.05 6.37 -18.21
CA MET A 116 -0.13 6.19 -17.09
C MET A 116 0.45 4.77 -17.12
N SER A 117 1.71 4.63 -16.73
CA SER A 117 2.41 3.34 -16.73
C SER A 117 3.46 3.25 -15.63
N GLY A 118 3.81 2.01 -15.27
CA GLY A 118 4.79 1.70 -14.25
C GLY A 118 4.21 1.58 -12.84
N SER A 119 5.08 1.57 -11.84
CA SER A 119 4.70 1.46 -10.43
C SER A 119 5.72 2.15 -9.54
N ARG A 120 5.30 2.60 -8.38
CA ARG A 120 6.19 3.10 -7.34
C ARG A 120 6.73 1.94 -6.48
N ALA A 121 7.80 2.20 -5.74
CA ALA A 121 8.30 1.28 -4.72
C ALA A 121 7.21 0.97 -3.68
N VAL A 122 7.09 -0.30 -3.31
CA VAL A 122 6.17 -0.73 -2.26
C VAL A 122 6.73 -0.40 -0.87
N TRP A 123 5.86 -0.06 0.06
CA TRP A 123 6.27 0.33 1.41
C TRP A 123 7.14 -0.69 2.15
N PRO A 124 6.92 -2.01 2.02
CA PRO A 124 7.84 -3.00 2.57
C PRO A 124 9.29 -2.81 2.12
N GLU A 125 9.54 -2.52 0.84
CA GLU A 125 10.89 -2.26 0.32
C GLU A 125 11.47 -0.97 0.87
N VAL A 126 10.70 0.13 0.83
CA VAL A 126 11.12 1.44 1.33
C VAL A 126 11.50 1.35 2.81
N LEU A 127 10.64 0.75 3.63
CA LEU A 127 10.87 0.64 5.08
C LEU A 127 11.99 -0.34 5.42
N SER A 128 12.17 -1.41 4.63
CA SER A 128 13.29 -2.34 4.83
C SER A 128 14.64 -1.65 4.56
N VAL A 129 14.75 -0.91 3.47
CA VAL A 129 15.97 -0.12 3.16
C VAL A 129 16.19 0.95 4.21
N TYR A 130 15.15 1.67 4.61
CA TYR A 130 15.19 2.67 5.68
C TYR A 130 15.70 2.07 7.00
N ALA A 131 15.15 0.92 7.40
CA ALA A 131 15.54 0.26 8.63
C ALA A 131 17.01 -0.15 8.63
N VAL A 132 17.46 -0.82 7.56
CA VAL A 132 18.86 -1.25 7.44
C VAL A 132 19.79 -0.04 7.43
N LYS A 133 19.48 1.01 6.65
CA LYS A 133 20.27 2.24 6.57
C LYS A 133 20.39 2.93 7.94
N THR A 134 19.28 3.00 8.68
CA THR A 134 19.21 3.71 9.97
C THR A 134 19.88 2.93 11.10
N THR A 135 19.65 1.62 11.19
CA THR A 135 20.18 0.79 12.29
C THR A 135 21.64 0.45 12.15
N SER A 136 22.14 0.39 10.93
CA SER A 136 23.50 -0.03 10.62
C SER A 136 24.40 1.10 10.13
N ASP A 137 23.99 2.36 10.33
CA ASP A 137 24.85 3.53 10.08
C ASP A 137 26.10 3.43 10.98
N PRO A 138 27.32 3.32 10.40
CA PRO A 138 28.53 3.14 11.18
C PRO A 138 28.88 4.37 12.02
N ASP A 139 28.44 5.54 11.64
CA ASP A 139 28.73 6.81 12.29
C ASP A 139 27.71 7.18 13.36
N ASN A 140 26.44 6.81 13.15
CA ASN A 140 25.34 7.14 14.05
C ASN A 140 24.19 6.10 13.99
N PRO A 141 24.39 4.87 14.49
CA PRO A 141 23.36 3.85 14.49
C PRO A 141 22.19 4.29 15.38
N GLN A 142 21.01 4.36 14.80
CA GLN A 142 19.78 4.77 15.49
C GLN A 142 18.75 3.63 15.50
N GLU A 143 17.91 3.61 16.51
CA GLU A 143 16.72 2.78 16.51
C GLU A 143 15.67 3.35 15.52
N VAL A 144 14.79 2.51 14.97
CA VAL A 144 13.85 2.87 13.91
C VAL A 144 12.48 3.29 14.47
N ALA A 145 12.15 2.83 15.65
CA ALA A 145 10.82 2.90 16.22
C ALA A 145 10.34 4.32 16.54
N THR A 146 11.23 5.18 17.03
CA THR A 146 10.88 6.57 17.36
C THR A 146 11.11 7.48 16.16
N ILE A 147 10.08 8.14 15.69
CA ILE A 147 10.18 9.09 14.58
C ILE A 147 10.60 10.46 15.13
N THR A 148 11.80 10.91 14.75
CA THR A 148 12.25 12.29 14.95
C THR A 148 12.09 13.07 13.63
N PRO A 149 12.12 14.41 13.65
CA PRO A 149 12.06 15.21 12.41
C PRO A 149 13.17 14.83 11.40
N GLU A 150 14.37 14.47 11.87
CA GLU A 150 15.48 14.03 11.01
C GLU A 150 15.19 12.68 10.37
N LYS A 151 14.59 11.75 11.10
CA LYS A 151 14.19 10.44 10.59
C LYS A 151 13.00 10.53 9.64
N GLU A 152 12.04 11.40 9.92
CA GLU A 152 10.95 11.72 8.99
C GLU A 152 11.52 12.24 7.67
N GLN A 153 12.45 13.21 7.73
CA GLN A 153 13.09 13.75 6.54
C GLN A 153 13.87 12.67 5.77
N LEU A 154 14.63 11.82 6.48
CA LEU A 154 15.38 10.73 5.88
C LEU A 154 14.45 9.74 5.15
N LEU A 155 13.29 9.41 5.74
CA LEU A 155 12.31 8.52 5.10
C LEU A 155 11.69 9.16 3.85
N LYS A 156 11.37 10.46 3.90
CA LYS A 156 10.90 11.22 2.74
C LYS A 156 11.93 11.25 1.61
N GLU A 157 13.17 11.56 1.94
CA GLU A 157 14.28 11.57 0.97
C GLU A 157 14.48 10.19 0.34
N LEU A 158 14.50 9.14 1.16
CA LEU A 158 14.64 7.77 0.68
C LEU A 158 13.49 7.37 -0.25
N PHE A 159 12.25 7.70 0.12
CA PHE A 159 11.09 7.42 -0.73
C PHE A 159 11.25 8.08 -2.11
N TRP A 160 11.63 9.36 -2.17
CA TRP A 160 11.84 10.06 -3.44
C TRP A 160 13.11 9.63 -4.17
N GLU A 161 14.13 9.14 -3.49
CA GLU A 161 15.31 8.53 -4.12
C GLU A 161 14.99 7.19 -4.78
N MET A 162 14.03 6.45 -4.22
CA MET A 162 13.55 5.20 -4.79
C MET A 162 12.54 5.41 -5.92
N ASN A 163 11.82 6.52 -5.97
CA ASN A 163 10.73 6.74 -6.90
C ASN A 163 10.99 7.92 -7.83
N GLU A 164 10.65 7.76 -9.09
CA GLU A 164 10.75 8.80 -10.11
C GLU A 164 9.43 8.89 -10.89
N ILE A 165 8.94 10.12 -11.08
CA ILE A 165 7.79 10.42 -11.94
C ILE A 165 8.30 11.23 -13.12
N THR A 166 8.08 10.73 -14.31
CA THR A 166 8.39 11.44 -15.57
C THR A 166 7.12 11.63 -16.38
N HIS A 167 7.07 12.69 -17.18
CA HIS A 167 5.93 12.92 -18.06
C HIS A 167 6.38 13.50 -19.40
N ARG A 168 5.55 13.28 -20.42
CA ARG A 168 5.69 13.86 -21.75
C ARG A 168 4.32 14.02 -22.39
N THR A 169 4.21 14.90 -23.37
CA THR A 169 3.02 15.04 -24.20
C THR A 169 3.32 14.62 -25.62
N GLU A 170 2.36 13.98 -26.27
CA GLU A 170 2.37 13.73 -27.69
C GLU A 170 1.09 14.29 -28.32
N THR A 171 1.23 14.99 -29.44
CA THR A 171 0.12 15.54 -30.17
C THR A 171 0.03 14.83 -31.52
N ARG A 172 -1.15 14.29 -31.85
CA ARG A 172 -1.46 13.69 -33.14
C ARG A 172 -2.65 14.39 -33.78
N THR A 173 -2.66 14.47 -35.09
CA THR A 173 -3.81 14.97 -35.83
C THR A 173 -4.51 13.79 -36.50
N GLU A 174 -5.81 13.65 -36.22
CA GLU A 174 -6.67 12.63 -36.82
C GLU A 174 -7.71 13.30 -37.71
N THR A 175 -8.06 12.64 -38.82
CA THR A 175 -9.16 13.06 -39.66
C THR A 175 -10.43 12.42 -39.14
N VAL A 176 -11.40 13.24 -38.73
CA VAL A 176 -12.69 12.79 -38.20
C VAL A 176 -13.78 13.20 -39.22
N ILE A 177 -14.69 12.27 -39.50
CA ILE A 177 -15.88 12.56 -40.29
C ILE A 177 -16.95 13.11 -39.38
N VAL A 178 -17.35 14.36 -39.59
CA VAL A 178 -18.44 15.00 -38.86
C VAL A 178 -19.69 14.96 -39.71
N GLU A 179 -20.73 14.31 -39.23
CA GLU A 179 -22.06 14.31 -39.85
C GLU A 179 -22.84 15.56 -39.46
N THR A 180 -23.23 16.38 -40.43
CA THR A 180 -24.07 17.55 -40.20
C THR A 180 -25.38 17.42 -40.97
N ASP A 181 -26.52 17.76 -40.35
CA ASP A 181 -27.82 17.84 -41.02
C ASP A 181 -27.93 19.22 -41.72
N ASP A 182 -28.21 19.24 -43.04
CA ASP A 182 -28.40 20.44 -43.83
C ASP A 182 -29.76 21.14 -43.55
N GLY A 183 -30.54 20.69 -42.60
CA GLY A 183 -31.87 21.21 -42.26
C GLY A 183 -32.97 20.75 -43.18
N ASN A 184 -32.68 19.94 -44.20
CA ASN A 184 -33.61 19.34 -45.13
C ASN A 184 -33.70 17.82 -45.00
N GLY A 185 -33.03 17.26 -43.96
CA GLY A 185 -32.96 15.83 -43.66
C GLY A 185 -31.88 15.09 -44.46
N ASN A 186 -30.94 15.78 -45.09
CA ASN A 186 -29.77 15.15 -45.69
C ASN A 186 -28.60 15.27 -44.74
N ILE A 187 -27.90 14.16 -44.53
CA ILE A 187 -26.64 14.11 -43.75
C ILE A 187 -25.51 14.43 -44.71
N LEU A 188 -24.76 15.49 -44.38
CA LEU A 188 -23.51 15.86 -45.05
C LEU A 188 -22.36 15.35 -44.21
N GLU A 189 -21.46 14.57 -44.79
CA GLU A 189 -20.20 14.14 -44.20
C GLU A 189 -19.12 15.17 -44.54
N GLU A 190 -18.51 15.77 -43.53
CA GLU A 190 -17.39 16.70 -43.67
C GLU A 190 -16.16 16.13 -42.98
N GLU A 191 -15.05 16.03 -43.69
CA GLU A 191 -13.77 15.65 -43.11
C GLU A 191 -13.18 16.85 -42.38
N THR A 192 -13.08 16.75 -41.04
CA THR A 192 -12.40 17.72 -40.19
C THR A 192 -11.13 17.11 -39.60
N GLN A 193 -10.11 17.94 -39.36
CA GLN A 193 -8.93 17.52 -38.66
C GLN A 193 -9.06 17.89 -37.17
N GLU A 194 -9.00 16.90 -36.31
CA GLU A 194 -8.96 17.06 -34.87
C GLU A 194 -7.56 16.79 -34.34
N THR A 195 -7.09 17.64 -33.43
CA THR A 195 -5.79 17.49 -32.81
C THR A 195 -5.97 16.95 -31.40
N ILE A 196 -5.47 15.74 -31.16
CA ILE A 196 -5.55 15.03 -29.88
C ILE A 196 -4.19 15.10 -29.20
N THR A 197 -4.15 15.68 -28.01
CA THR A 197 -2.96 15.73 -27.14
C THR A 197 -3.07 14.67 -26.06
N THR A 198 -2.12 13.75 -26.02
CA THR A 198 -2.04 12.72 -24.98
C THR A 198 -0.94 13.07 -23.99
N LEU A 199 -1.29 13.08 -22.71
CA LEU A 199 -0.33 13.17 -21.60
C LEU A 199 0.08 11.75 -21.19
N TYR A 200 1.37 11.46 -21.28
CA TYR A 200 1.97 10.21 -20.77
C TYR A 200 2.68 10.50 -19.47
N ILE A 201 2.33 9.76 -18.41
CA ILE A 201 3.02 9.77 -17.12
C ILE A 201 3.62 8.39 -16.90
N THR A 202 4.91 8.34 -16.61
CA THR A 202 5.61 7.09 -16.29
C THR A 202 6.17 7.19 -14.88
N VAL A 203 5.81 6.22 -14.05
CA VAL A 203 6.35 6.03 -12.71
C VAL A 203 7.34 4.88 -12.75
N SER A 204 8.54 5.10 -12.28
CA SER A 204 9.56 4.06 -12.12
C SER A 204 10.10 4.07 -10.69
N HIS A 205 10.65 2.95 -10.26
CA HIS A 205 11.27 2.86 -8.95
C HIS A 205 12.52 1.99 -8.98
N LYS A 206 13.39 2.22 -8.00
CA LYS A 206 14.51 1.34 -7.67
C LYS A 206 14.06 0.29 -6.67
N THR A 207 14.46 -0.94 -6.91
CA THR A 207 14.21 -2.05 -5.98
C THR A 207 15.07 -1.91 -4.71
N ALA A 208 14.72 -2.65 -3.68
CA ALA A 208 15.51 -2.70 -2.45
C ALA A 208 16.96 -3.18 -2.70
N ASP A 209 17.17 -4.11 -3.65
CA ASP A 209 18.49 -4.60 -4.02
C ASP A 209 19.34 -3.51 -4.73
N GLU A 210 18.72 -2.72 -5.62
CA GLU A 210 19.39 -1.60 -6.27
C GLU A 210 19.78 -0.53 -5.24
N MET A 211 18.93 -0.26 -4.25
CA MET A 211 19.26 0.65 -3.16
C MET A 211 20.38 0.09 -2.27
N ALA A 212 20.35 -1.21 -1.97
CA ALA A 212 21.44 -1.87 -1.23
C ALA A 212 22.79 -1.76 -1.96
N ALA A 213 22.79 -1.91 -3.28
CA ALA A 213 23.98 -1.72 -4.10
C ALA A 213 24.44 -0.24 -4.10
N GLN A 214 23.51 0.70 -4.25
CA GLN A 214 23.78 2.14 -4.25
C GLN A 214 24.37 2.63 -2.93
N TYR A 215 23.87 2.13 -1.79
CA TYR A 215 24.39 2.47 -0.44
C TYR A 215 25.60 1.64 -0.05
N GLY A 216 26.01 0.68 -0.87
CA GLY A 216 27.14 -0.18 -0.58
C GLY A 216 26.93 -1.08 0.63
N PHE A 217 25.74 -1.61 0.82
CA PHE A 217 25.42 -2.53 1.92
C PHE A 217 26.36 -3.73 1.92
N ASN A 218 26.91 -4.04 3.09
CA ASN A 218 27.72 -5.24 3.29
C ASN A 218 26.82 -6.49 3.36
N GLU A 219 27.42 -7.68 3.45
CA GLU A 219 26.68 -8.95 3.44
C GLU A 219 25.73 -9.10 4.64
N ASP A 220 26.10 -8.61 5.82
CA ASP A 220 25.24 -8.65 7.01
C ASP A 220 24.00 -7.73 6.82
N GLN A 221 24.21 -6.54 6.23
CA GLN A 221 23.14 -5.59 5.91
C GLN A 221 22.20 -6.15 4.82
N LYS A 222 22.74 -6.81 3.79
CA LYS A 222 21.94 -7.46 2.76
C LYS A 222 21.13 -8.63 3.31
N GLN A 223 21.72 -9.42 4.22
CA GLN A 223 21.00 -10.47 4.90
C GLN A 223 19.84 -9.91 5.74
N GLN A 224 20.08 -8.85 6.51
CA GLN A 224 19.03 -8.16 7.27
C GLN A 224 17.92 -7.63 6.36
N LEU A 225 18.27 -7.04 5.21
CA LEU A 225 17.31 -6.58 4.22
C LEU A 225 16.44 -7.73 3.70
N ALA A 226 17.07 -8.85 3.34
CA ALA A 226 16.35 -10.03 2.86
C ALA A 226 15.41 -10.62 3.94
N GLU A 227 15.82 -10.64 5.20
CA GLU A 227 15.00 -11.08 6.33
C GLU A 227 13.77 -10.18 6.55
N LEU A 228 13.91 -8.86 6.37
CA LEU A 228 12.79 -7.91 6.44
C LEU A 228 11.81 -8.11 5.28
N LEU A 229 12.32 -8.24 4.06
CA LEU A 229 11.50 -8.45 2.87
C LEU A 229 10.78 -9.80 2.85
N ALA A 230 11.35 -10.82 3.50
CA ALA A 230 10.73 -12.15 3.61
C ALA A 230 9.58 -12.22 4.64
N GLN A 231 9.29 -11.13 5.37
CA GLN A 231 8.20 -11.12 6.34
C GLN A 231 6.84 -11.21 5.65
N ASP A 232 5.89 -11.84 6.34
CA ASP A 232 4.52 -12.03 5.87
C ASP A 232 3.82 -10.67 5.61
N SER A 233 2.98 -10.61 4.59
CA SER A 233 2.21 -9.42 4.23
C SER A 233 1.33 -8.91 5.37
N SER A 234 0.83 -9.80 6.23
CA SER A 234 0.03 -9.43 7.41
C SER A 234 0.84 -8.65 8.44
N MET A 235 2.13 -8.96 8.59
CA MET A 235 3.04 -8.24 9.47
C MET A 235 3.29 -6.82 8.94
N TRP A 236 3.52 -6.67 7.64
CA TRP A 236 3.65 -5.36 7.01
C TRP A 236 2.36 -4.55 7.08
N ALA A 237 1.20 -5.19 6.88
CA ALA A 237 -0.09 -4.55 7.06
C ALA A 237 -0.27 -4.00 8.49
N ALA A 238 0.13 -4.75 9.50
CA ALA A 238 0.08 -4.28 10.89
C ALA A 238 0.97 -3.06 11.15
N VAL A 239 2.17 -3.00 10.56
CA VAL A 239 3.06 -1.83 10.64
C VAL A 239 2.45 -0.62 9.94
N LEU A 240 1.99 -0.81 8.71
CA LEU A 240 1.54 0.27 7.85
C LEU A 240 0.17 0.82 8.27
N TYR A 241 -0.72 -0.04 8.76
CA TYR A 241 -2.14 0.29 8.96
C TYR A 241 -2.65 -0.03 10.36
N GLY A 242 -1.85 -0.68 11.20
CA GLY A 242 -2.20 -1.09 12.56
C GLY A 242 -2.75 -2.52 12.63
N ILE A 243 -2.99 -2.98 13.87
CA ILE A 243 -3.64 -4.25 14.13
C ILE A 243 -5.14 -4.02 14.02
N TYR A 244 -5.71 -4.36 12.88
CA TYR A 244 -7.15 -4.25 12.62
C TYR A 244 -7.85 -5.60 12.81
N GLY A 245 -9.15 -5.57 13.02
CA GLY A 245 -10.00 -6.76 12.96
C GLY A 245 -10.03 -7.37 11.54
N VAL A 246 -10.66 -8.53 11.41
CA VAL A 246 -10.73 -9.27 10.12
C VAL A 246 -11.36 -8.42 9.01
N ASP A 247 -12.35 -7.57 9.37
CA ASP A 247 -13.07 -6.71 8.43
C ASP A 247 -12.21 -5.60 7.80
N ASP A 248 -11.08 -5.26 8.44
CA ASP A 248 -10.18 -4.19 7.98
C ASP A 248 -8.97 -4.71 7.20
N GLN A 249 -8.80 -6.02 7.05
CA GLN A 249 -7.63 -6.61 6.37
C GLN A 249 -7.55 -6.17 4.91
N ILE A 250 -8.68 -6.18 4.19
CA ILE A 250 -8.73 -5.76 2.78
C ILE A 250 -8.45 -4.25 2.63
N VAL A 251 -8.84 -3.45 3.62
CA VAL A 251 -8.52 -2.01 3.66
C VAL A 251 -7.02 -1.80 3.77
N ALA A 252 -6.34 -2.56 4.64
CA ALA A 252 -4.90 -2.48 4.80
C ALA A 252 -4.15 -2.85 3.52
N VAL A 253 -4.56 -3.95 2.86
CA VAL A 253 -4.01 -4.38 1.57
C VAL A 253 -4.23 -3.29 0.51
N ALA A 254 -5.44 -2.76 0.38
CA ALA A 254 -5.77 -1.73 -0.60
C ALA A 254 -4.98 -0.43 -0.38
N LEU A 255 -4.84 0.02 0.87
CA LEU A 255 -4.05 1.21 1.21
C LEU A 255 -2.57 1.05 0.83
N SER A 256 -2.01 -0.18 0.90
CA SER A 256 -0.62 -0.44 0.48
C SER A 256 -0.38 -0.16 -1.00
N GLN A 257 -1.44 -0.17 -1.80
CA GLN A 257 -1.40 0.01 -3.25
C GLN A 257 -1.59 1.46 -3.70
N VAL A 258 -1.97 2.36 -2.78
CA VAL A 258 -2.17 3.77 -3.10
C VAL A 258 -0.91 4.38 -3.71
N GLY A 259 -1.07 5.02 -4.88
CA GLY A 259 0.00 5.59 -5.69
C GLY A 259 0.47 4.70 -6.85
N ASN A 260 0.04 3.44 -6.95
CA ASN A 260 0.29 2.63 -8.14
C ASN A 260 -0.51 3.17 -9.33
N VAL A 261 0.06 3.08 -10.53
CA VAL A 261 -0.52 3.61 -11.77
C VAL A 261 -0.58 2.54 -12.86
N GLY A 262 -1.46 2.71 -13.86
CA GLY A 262 -1.57 1.83 -15.03
C GLY A 262 -2.12 0.42 -14.74
N GLY A 263 -2.17 0.01 -13.49
CA GLY A 263 -2.84 -1.21 -13.01
C GLY A 263 -2.26 -2.54 -13.47
N GLU A 264 -1.05 -2.57 -14.05
CA GLU A 264 -0.43 -3.80 -14.58
C GLU A 264 -0.40 -4.95 -13.56
N PRO A 265 -0.04 -4.76 -12.28
CA PRO A 265 -0.04 -5.83 -11.29
C PRO A 265 -1.40 -6.51 -11.11
N TYR A 266 -2.50 -5.80 -11.32
CA TYR A 266 -3.85 -6.27 -11.08
C TYR A 266 -4.49 -6.92 -12.30
N TRP A 267 -4.46 -6.25 -13.46
CA TRP A 267 -5.05 -6.82 -14.67
C TRP A 267 -4.21 -7.98 -15.23
N SER A 268 -2.87 -7.97 -15.12
CA SER A 268 -2.02 -9.09 -15.53
C SER A 268 -2.20 -10.31 -14.61
N TRP A 269 -2.28 -10.11 -13.27
CA TRP A 269 -2.62 -11.16 -12.32
C TRP A 269 -3.99 -11.78 -12.61
N TYR A 270 -4.96 -10.95 -13.00
CA TYR A 270 -6.29 -11.45 -13.36
C TYR A 270 -6.26 -12.37 -14.57
N GLY A 271 -5.33 -12.15 -15.51
CA GLY A 271 -5.11 -12.94 -16.72
C GLY A 271 -5.24 -12.15 -18.02
N PHE A 272 -5.32 -10.83 -17.98
CA PHE A 272 -5.32 -9.99 -19.18
C PHE A 272 -3.89 -9.80 -19.71
N GLY A 273 -3.76 -9.83 -21.06
CA GLY A 273 -2.45 -9.68 -21.73
C GLY A 273 -2.11 -8.23 -22.10
N SER A 274 -3.01 -7.29 -21.84
CA SER A 274 -2.86 -5.86 -22.10
C SER A 274 -3.72 -5.05 -21.15
N ARG A 275 -3.48 -3.73 -21.07
CA ARG A 275 -4.25 -2.83 -20.23
C ARG A 275 -5.76 -2.93 -20.52
N VAL A 276 -6.54 -3.00 -19.48
CA VAL A 276 -8.01 -2.94 -19.44
C VAL A 276 -8.43 -1.94 -18.38
N GLU A 277 -9.73 -1.63 -18.29
CA GLU A 277 -10.29 -0.97 -17.10
C GLU A 277 -10.10 -1.89 -15.90
N TRP A 278 -9.35 -1.44 -14.88
CA TRP A 278 -8.81 -2.33 -13.87
C TRP A 278 -9.33 -2.13 -12.44
N CYS A 279 -10.37 -1.30 -12.25
CA CYS A 279 -10.98 -1.09 -10.93
C CYS A 279 -11.44 -2.41 -10.27
N ALA A 280 -12.14 -3.26 -11.02
CA ALA A 280 -12.61 -4.55 -10.53
C ALA A 280 -11.47 -5.57 -10.37
N CYS A 281 -10.45 -5.54 -11.24
CA CYS A 281 -9.24 -6.35 -11.08
C CYS A 281 -8.49 -5.99 -9.79
N PHE A 282 -8.42 -4.71 -9.45
CA PHE A 282 -7.81 -4.22 -8.21
C PHE A 282 -8.53 -4.76 -6.96
N VAL A 283 -9.87 -4.64 -6.90
CA VAL A 283 -10.65 -5.18 -5.78
C VAL A 283 -10.47 -6.69 -5.65
N SER A 284 -10.52 -7.42 -6.79
CA SER A 284 -10.28 -8.86 -6.81
C SER A 284 -8.87 -9.23 -6.35
N TRP A 285 -7.87 -8.46 -6.75
CA TRP A 285 -6.50 -8.68 -6.31
C TRP A 285 -6.36 -8.48 -4.79
N CYS A 286 -6.92 -7.39 -4.24
CA CYS A 286 -6.94 -7.15 -2.79
C CYS A 286 -7.66 -8.29 -2.04
N ALA A 287 -8.78 -8.79 -2.57
CA ALA A 287 -9.51 -9.91 -1.99
C ALA A 287 -8.69 -11.21 -2.02
N ASN A 288 -7.90 -11.43 -3.09
CA ASN A 288 -6.99 -12.57 -3.18
C ASN A 288 -5.90 -12.53 -2.13
N GLU A 289 -5.26 -11.38 -1.94
CA GLU A 289 -4.20 -11.17 -0.93
C GLU A 289 -4.71 -11.43 0.50
N CYS A 290 -6.01 -11.25 0.73
CA CYS A 290 -6.68 -11.59 1.99
C CYS A 290 -7.18 -13.03 2.07
N GLY A 291 -7.05 -13.85 1.01
CA GLY A 291 -7.65 -15.19 0.94
C GLY A 291 -9.18 -15.21 0.81
N TYR A 292 -9.81 -14.05 0.54
CA TYR A 292 -11.28 -13.91 0.49
C TYR A 292 -11.90 -14.52 -0.76
N ILE A 293 -11.13 -14.71 -1.83
CA ILE A 293 -11.60 -15.42 -3.01
C ILE A 293 -11.74 -16.93 -2.72
N ASP A 294 -10.74 -17.53 -2.11
CA ASP A 294 -10.72 -18.97 -1.81
C ASP A 294 -11.78 -19.35 -0.77
N THR A 295 -12.05 -18.46 0.18
CA THR A 295 -13.10 -18.66 1.21
C THR A 295 -14.49 -18.26 0.73
N GLY A 296 -14.62 -17.62 -0.45
CA GLY A 296 -15.89 -17.19 -1.01
C GLY A 296 -16.52 -15.97 -0.31
N VAL A 297 -15.71 -15.18 0.40
CA VAL A 297 -16.14 -13.92 1.05
C VAL A 297 -16.32 -12.81 0.04
N ILE A 298 -15.42 -12.71 -0.95
CA ILE A 298 -15.48 -11.76 -2.07
C ILE A 298 -15.18 -12.55 -3.36
N PRO A 299 -15.93 -12.33 -4.46
CA PRO A 299 -15.68 -13.03 -5.71
C PRO A 299 -14.44 -12.52 -6.44
N LYS A 300 -13.88 -13.35 -7.34
CA LYS A 300 -12.97 -12.88 -8.39
C LYS A 300 -13.80 -12.34 -9.55
N PHE A 301 -13.73 -11.04 -9.84
CA PHE A 301 -14.47 -10.39 -10.93
C PHE A 301 -13.64 -9.30 -11.60
N ALA A 302 -13.86 -9.08 -12.91
CA ALA A 302 -13.23 -8.03 -13.70
C ALA A 302 -14.24 -7.02 -14.24
N GLY A 303 -15.55 -7.30 -14.16
CA GLY A 303 -16.62 -6.38 -14.52
C GLY A 303 -17.44 -6.00 -13.29
N CYS A 304 -17.69 -4.71 -13.09
CA CYS A 304 -18.40 -4.19 -11.92
C CYS A 304 -19.80 -4.79 -11.77
N VAL A 305 -20.54 -4.93 -12.90
CA VAL A 305 -21.86 -5.55 -12.94
C VAL A 305 -21.85 -6.97 -12.37
N ASN A 306 -20.81 -7.76 -12.68
CA ASN A 306 -20.69 -9.14 -12.17
C ASN A 306 -20.49 -9.16 -10.65
N GLY A 307 -19.73 -8.19 -10.12
CA GLY A 307 -19.56 -8.02 -8.68
C GLY A 307 -20.88 -7.72 -7.99
N VAL A 308 -21.64 -6.75 -8.50
CA VAL A 308 -22.98 -6.39 -7.97
C VAL A 308 -23.92 -7.60 -7.97
N GLN A 309 -23.96 -8.32 -9.10
CA GLN A 309 -24.82 -9.50 -9.24
C GLN A 309 -24.46 -10.57 -8.19
N TRP A 310 -23.17 -10.83 -7.99
CA TRP A 310 -22.70 -11.84 -7.04
C TRP A 310 -23.15 -11.53 -5.59
N PHE A 311 -23.03 -10.26 -5.15
CA PHE A 311 -23.47 -9.84 -3.82
C PHE A 311 -25.00 -9.88 -3.69
N ARG A 312 -25.74 -9.45 -4.71
CA ARG A 312 -27.22 -9.47 -4.71
C ARG A 312 -27.77 -10.90 -4.62
N GLU A 313 -27.23 -11.83 -5.37
CA GLU A 313 -27.65 -13.24 -5.37
C GLU A 313 -27.48 -13.92 -4.01
N ARG A 314 -26.59 -13.40 -3.17
CA ARG A 314 -26.29 -13.92 -1.82
C ARG A 314 -27.02 -13.16 -0.70
N GLY A 315 -27.80 -12.17 -1.04
CA GLY A 315 -28.42 -11.28 -0.05
C GLY A 315 -27.39 -10.43 0.74
N GLN A 316 -26.21 -10.24 0.17
CA GLN A 316 -25.09 -9.47 0.72
C GLN A 316 -24.96 -8.10 0.05
N TRP A 317 -26.10 -7.48 -0.25
CA TRP A 317 -26.17 -6.17 -0.91
C TRP A 317 -26.91 -5.17 -0.03
N ALA A 318 -26.34 -3.98 0.09
CA ALA A 318 -26.99 -2.82 0.70
C ALA A 318 -27.08 -1.67 -0.32
N ASP A 319 -28.15 -0.91 -0.25
CA ASP A 319 -28.32 0.30 -1.08
C ASP A 319 -27.51 1.49 -0.52
N ASN A 320 -27.46 2.58 -1.27
CA ASN A 320 -26.68 3.77 -0.94
C ASN A 320 -27.20 4.57 0.26
N SER A 321 -28.39 4.24 0.80
CA SER A 321 -28.94 4.90 1.99
C SER A 321 -28.30 4.41 3.28
N MET A 322 -27.59 3.27 3.24
CA MET A 322 -26.85 2.73 4.38
C MET A 322 -25.53 3.47 4.57
N GLU A 323 -25.17 3.75 5.82
CA GLU A 323 -23.82 4.16 6.17
C GLU A 323 -22.90 2.92 6.13
N PRO A 324 -21.92 2.88 5.21
CA PRO A 324 -21.09 1.68 5.05
C PRO A 324 -20.04 1.55 6.16
N SER A 325 -19.57 0.32 6.36
CA SER A 325 -18.45 -0.01 7.24
C SER A 325 -17.16 -0.24 6.44
N PRO A 326 -15.98 -0.08 7.06
CA PRO A 326 -14.70 -0.43 6.44
C PRO A 326 -14.72 -1.86 5.89
N GLY A 327 -14.04 -2.08 4.76
CA GLY A 327 -13.97 -3.37 4.09
C GLY A 327 -15.16 -3.71 3.19
N MET A 328 -16.26 -2.97 3.24
CA MET A 328 -17.34 -3.11 2.26
C MET A 328 -16.88 -2.70 0.87
N ILE A 329 -17.46 -3.33 -0.15
CA ILE A 329 -17.17 -3.06 -1.56
C ILE A 329 -18.18 -2.06 -2.08
N ILE A 330 -17.74 -0.87 -2.43
CA ILE A 330 -18.58 0.21 -2.93
C ILE A 330 -18.65 0.18 -4.46
N PHE A 331 -19.86 0.31 -5.01
CA PHE A 331 -20.11 0.34 -6.45
C PHE A 331 -20.74 1.66 -6.85
N PHE A 332 -20.33 2.18 -8.00
CA PHE A 332 -20.79 3.44 -8.54
C PHE A 332 -21.44 3.23 -9.91
N ASP A 333 -22.47 4.02 -10.16
CA ASP A 333 -23.13 4.22 -11.45
C ASP A 333 -22.94 5.70 -11.79
N TRP A 334 -21.93 6.01 -12.60
CA TRP A 334 -21.51 7.37 -12.89
C TRP A 334 -22.46 8.08 -13.83
N ASP A 335 -22.60 9.38 -13.71
CA ASP A 335 -23.41 10.24 -14.57
C ASP A 335 -22.54 10.92 -15.64
N ASN A 336 -22.40 10.27 -16.81
CA ASN A 336 -21.67 10.79 -17.99
C ASN A 336 -20.26 11.32 -17.70
N LYS A 337 -19.48 10.59 -16.89
CA LYS A 337 -18.09 10.92 -16.60
C LYS A 337 -17.14 10.02 -17.38
N GLY A 338 -16.25 10.65 -18.16
CA GLY A 338 -15.25 9.90 -18.95
C GLY A 338 -15.91 8.99 -19.98
N SER A 339 -15.62 7.68 -19.90
CA SER A 339 -16.20 6.66 -20.79
C SER A 339 -17.54 6.11 -20.30
N SER A 340 -18.03 6.52 -19.11
CA SER A 340 -19.32 6.06 -18.60
C SER A 340 -20.49 6.73 -19.31
N GLY A 341 -21.58 5.97 -19.46
CA GLY A 341 -22.86 6.46 -20.00
C GLY A 341 -23.68 7.22 -18.95
N PRO A 342 -24.93 7.52 -19.24
CA PRO A 342 -25.86 8.03 -18.24
C PRO A 342 -26.13 6.96 -17.18
N GLN A 343 -26.55 7.37 -15.97
CA GLN A 343 -26.97 6.44 -14.93
C GLN A 343 -28.06 5.51 -15.44
N ASP A 344 -27.77 4.21 -15.52
CA ASP A 344 -28.65 3.18 -16.08
C ASP A 344 -28.95 2.05 -15.08
N GLY A 345 -28.47 2.17 -13.84
CA GLY A 345 -28.63 1.18 -12.77
C GLY A 345 -27.59 0.07 -12.83
N GLN A 346 -26.57 0.18 -13.68
CA GLN A 346 -25.44 -0.73 -13.77
C GLN A 346 -24.18 -0.07 -13.20
N ALA A 347 -23.31 -0.87 -12.60
CA ALA A 347 -22.10 -0.34 -12.01
C ALA A 347 -21.00 -0.14 -13.06
N ASP A 348 -20.48 1.09 -13.13
CA ASP A 348 -19.34 1.46 -13.97
C ASP A 348 -18.02 1.35 -13.23
N HIS A 349 -18.03 1.53 -11.91
CA HIS A 349 -16.83 1.60 -11.10
C HIS A 349 -17.02 0.89 -9.76
N VAL A 350 -15.87 0.53 -9.14
CA VAL A 350 -15.86 -0.19 -7.87
C VAL A 350 -14.61 0.19 -7.06
N GLY A 351 -14.79 0.26 -5.74
CA GLY A 351 -13.73 0.51 -4.77
C GLY A 351 -13.94 -0.27 -3.48
N ILE A 352 -13.11 0.02 -2.49
CA ILE A 352 -13.16 -0.54 -1.15
C ILE A 352 -13.40 0.61 -0.17
N VAL A 353 -14.39 0.48 0.72
CA VAL A 353 -14.64 1.46 1.78
C VAL A 353 -13.49 1.42 2.78
N GLN A 354 -12.80 2.56 2.94
CA GLN A 354 -11.74 2.73 3.92
C GLN A 354 -12.30 3.02 5.31
N LYS A 355 -13.15 4.04 5.40
CA LYS A 355 -13.80 4.50 6.63
C LYS A 355 -14.97 5.42 6.32
N VAL A 356 -15.78 5.68 7.33
CA VAL A 356 -16.74 6.80 7.33
C VAL A 356 -16.41 7.74 8.46
N GLU A 357 -16.37 9.04 8.18
CA GLU A 357 -16.08 10.06 9.17
C GLU A 357 -16.85 11.34 8.84
N ASN A 358 -17.61 11.88 9.80
CA ASN A 358 -18.41 13.09 9.65
C ASN A 358 -19.36 13.09 8.43
N GLY A 359 -19.96 11.93 8.12
CA GLY A 359 -20.88 11.78 6.99
C GLY A 359 -20.19 11.70 5.62
N ILE A 360 -18.87 11.51 5.60
CA ILE A 360 -18.06 11.30 4.39
C ILE A 360 -17.57 9.86 4.37
N VAL A 361 -17.80 9.18 3.25
CA VAL A 361 -17.21 7.87 2.93
C VAL A 361 -15.86 8.10 2.28
N TYR A 362 -14.81 7.56 2.84
CA TYR A 362 -13.49 7.49 2.23
C TYR A 362 -13.34 6.12 1.58
N THR A 363 -12.85 6.09 0.35
CA THR A 363 -12.71 4.88 -0.47
C THR A 363 -11.28 4.72 -0.94
N ILE A 364 -10.89 3.48 -1.24
CA ILE A 364 -9.64 3.18 -1.94
C ILE A 364 -10.05 2.57 -3.28
N GLU A 365 -9.63 3.21 -4.36
CA GLU A 365 -10.09 2.89 -5.70
C GLU A 365 -8.91 2.66 -6.64
N GLY A 366 -8.94 1.54 -7.36
CA GLY A 366 -8.08 1.32 -8.51
C GLY A 366 -8.70 1.94 -9.76
N ASN A 367 -7.86 2.30 -10.73
CA ASN A 367 -8.28 2.91 -11.99
C ASN A 367 -9.02 4.27 -11.85
N SER A 368 -8.82 4.96 -10.75
CA SER A 368 -9.32 6.31 -10.56
C SER A 368 -8.30 7.30 -11.14
N GLY A 369 -8.56 7.80 -12.35
CA GLY A 369 -7.58 8.57 -13.14
C GLY A 369 -6.32 7.76 -13.44
N ASP A 370 -6.50 6.49 -13.80
CA ASP A 370 -5.49 5.47 -14.09
C ASP A 370 -4.51 5.20 -12.94
N SER A 371 -4.92 5.49 -11.71
CA SER A 371 -4.12 5.27 -10.50
C SER A 371 -4.94 4.64 -9.37
N CYS A 372 -4.24 4.06 -8.40
CA CYS A 372 -4.82 3.66 -7.12
C CYS A 372 -4.75 4.84 -6.16
N ARG A 373 -5.90 5.32 -5.69
CA ARG A 373 -6.00 6.51 -4.84
C ARG A 373 -7.10 6.42 -3.79
N VAL A 374 -7.01 7.30 -2.79
CA VAL A 374 -8.10 7.52 -1.84
C VAL A 374 -9.00 8.62 -2.39
N ASN A 375 -10.29 8.34 -2.47
CA ASN A 375 -11.34 9.30 -2.81
C ASN A 375 -12.30 9.49 -1.64
N GLN A 376 -13.20 10.48 -1.75
CA GLN A 376 -14.18 10.77 -0.71
C GLN A 376 -15.52 11.22 -1.32
N TYR A 377 -16.62 10.74 -0.71
CA TYR A 377 -17.98 11.02 -1.15
C TYR A 377 -18.88 11.25 0.06
N PRO A 378 -19.91 12.09 -0.03
CA PRO A 378 -20.95 12.13 1.00
C PRO A 378 -21.63 10.75 1.15
N VAL A 379 -21.98 10.35 2.36
CA VAL A 379 -22.86 9.18 2.56
C VAL A 379 -24.17 9.44 1.83
N GLY A 380 -24.63 8.45 1.06
CA GLY A 380 -25.82 8.61 0.22
C GLY A 380 -25.61 9.44 -1.05
N TYR A 381 -24.36 9.64 -1.48
CA TYR A 381 -24.06 10.32 -2.74
C TYR A 381 -24.78 9.63 -3.92
N TYR A 382 -25.43 10.40 -4.78
CA TYR A 382 -26.38 9.88 -5.76
C TYR A 382 -25.79 8.95 -6.82
N GLU A 383 -24.48 9.04 -7.09
CA GLU A 383 -23.77 8.13 -7.99
C GLU A 383 -23.29 6.82 -7.30
N ILE A 384 -23.46 6.68 -6.00
CA ILE A 384 -23.24 5.40 -5.32
C ILE A 384 -24.43 4.49 -5.60
N LEU A 385 -24.19 3.41 -6.32
CA LEU A 385 -25.22 2.39 -6.63
C LEU A 385 -25.57 1.56 -5.37
N GLY A 386 -24.58 1.28 -4.53
CA GLY A 386 -24.73 0.53 -3.29
C GLY A 386 -23.44 -0.18 -2.88
N TYR A 387 -23.61 -1.12 -1.94
CA TYR A 387 -22.49 -1.79 -1.28
C TYR A 387 -22.64 -3.31 -1.29
N GLY A 388 -21.57 -4.01 -1.69
CA GLY A 388 -21.36 -5.41 -1.36
C GLY A 388 -20.91 -5.53 0.08
N VAL A 389 -21.58 -6.40 0.85
CA VAL A 389 -21.30 -6.63 2.27
C VAL A 389 -20.61 -7.98 2.42
N PRO A 390 -19.27 -8.02 2.50
CA PRO A 390 -18.55 -9.28 2.74
C PRO A 390 -18.99 -9.91 4.07
N ASN A 391 -19.14 -11.23 4.07
CA ASN A 391 -19.51 -11.99 5.27
C ASN A 391 -18.42 -13.06 5.48
N PRO A 392 -17.39 -12.76 6.29
CA PRO A 392 -16.25 -13.64 6.55
C PRO A 392 -16.62 -14.90 7.34
#